data_7552c1fa9ac68831e4630fae659bbce8
#
_entry.id   7552c1fa9ac68831e4630fae659bbce8
#
_cell.length_a   1.000
_cell.length_b   1.000
_cell.length_c   1.000
_cell.angle_alpha   90.00
_cell.angle_beta   90.00
_cell.angle_gamma   90.00
#
_symmetry.space_group_name_H-M   'P 1'
#
loop_
_entity.id
_entity.type
_entity.pdbx_description
1 polymer ?
#
loop_
_entity_poly.entity_id
_entity_poly.type
_entity_poly.pdbx_seq_one_letter_code
_entity_poly.pdbx_strand_id
1 'polypeptide(L)'
;TEFSDYKNGVYSIDASSREQWESIEDFPPYELNIDQGEELFNQPFKNGNTYATCFENSGIGVRQNYPYFDESTNQVMTLELAINNCRKRNGEKPFSYYKGGPMADISAYMAYTSRGNKFDVKIPNSMEALDAYEAGKKLYFTKVGQLNFSCADCHVYQTGSKLRADIPSPGIGHSTHFPAYRSGAGRLVTLHERFAGCLNRVRAKP
;
A
#
# COMPACT_ATOMS: atom_id res chain seq x y z
N THR A 1 1.83 -2.85 24.66
CA THR A 1 1.95 -3.36 23.27
C THR A 1 3.40 -3.27 22.89
N GLU A 2 4.02 -4.39 22.59
CA GLU A 2 5.38 -4.44 22.08
C GLU A 2 5.44 -3.79 20.70
N PHE A 3 6.60 -3.19 20.35
CA PHE A 3 6.76 -2.55 19.03
C PHE A 3 6.51 -3.52 17.86
N SER A 4 6.86 -4.78 18.06
CA SER A 4 6.61 -5.88 17.11
C SER A 4 5.12 -6.15 16.83
N ASP A 5 4.23 -5.78 17.75
CA ASP A 5 2.79 -6.03 17.59
C ASP A 5 2.13 -5.10 16.57
N TYR A 6 2.73 -3.94 16.31
CA TYR A 6 2.20 -2.97 15.36
C TYR A 6 2.11 -3.49 13.91
N LYS A 7 2.82 -4.60 13.60
CA LYS A 7 2.61 -5.33 12.35
C LYS A 7 1.16 -5.78 12.13
N ASN A 8 0.40 -5.93 13.22
CA ASN A 8 -1.02 -6.33 13.18
C ASN A 8 -1.98 -5.11 13.10
N GLY A 9 -1.47 -3.88 13.08
CA GLY A 9 -2.31 -2.69 12.99
C GLY A 9 -3.35 -2.60 14.11
N VAL A 10 -4.62 -2.38 13.75
CA VAL A 10 -5.73 -2.31 14.72
C VAL A 10 -5.92 -3.61 15.51
N TYR A 11 -5.56 -4.75 14.94
CA TYR A 11 -5.70 -6.07 15.59
C TYR A 11 -4.76 -6.29 16.77
N SER A 12 -3.77 -5.41 16.98
CA SER A 12 -2.94 -5.39 18.17
C SER A 12 -3.61 -4.69 19.37
N ILE A 13 -4.66 -3.90 19.13
CA ILE A 13 -5.30 -3.05 20.14
C ILE A 13 -6.80 -3.31 20.30
N ASP A 14 -7.46 -4.00 19.37
CA ASP A 14 -8.88 -4.34 19.43
C ASP A 14 -9.08 -5.84 19.18
N ALA A 15 -9.38 -6.58 20.25
CA ALA A 15 -9.52 -8.03 20.19
C ALA A 15 -10.68 -8.48 19.30
N SER A 16 -11.81 -7.74 19.31
CA SER A 16 -12.97 -8.09 18.48
C SER A 16 -12.67 -7.95 16.98
N SER A 17 -11.95 -6.89 16.59
CA SER A 17 -11.49 -6.76 15.21
C SER A 17 -10.51 -7.86 14.82
N ARG A 18 -9.67 -8.30 15.76
CA ARG A 18 -8.73 -9.40 15.54
C ARG A 18 -9.45 -10.73 15.32
N GLU A 19 -10.39 -11.08 16.17
CA GLU A 19 -11.20 -12.31 16.03
C GLU A 19 -11.95 -12.36 14.69
N GLN A 20 -12.53 -11.24 14.28
CA GLN A 20 -13.19 -11.13 12.98
C GLN A 20 -12.21 -11.34 11.82
N TRP A 21 -11.01 -10.76 11.90
CA TRP A 21 -9.99 -10.95 10.88
C TRP A 21 -9.51 -12.42 10.84
N GLU A 22 -9.21 -13.03 11.97
CA GLU A 22 -8.80 -14.43 12.05
C GLU A 22 -9.88 -15.37 11.44
N SER A 23 -11.15 -15.10 11.70
CA SER A 23 -12.27 -15.85 11.08
C SER A 23 -12.35 -15.68 9.54
N ILE A 24 -11.99 -14.50 9.01
CA ILE A 24 -11.95 -14.25 7.57
C ILE A 24 -10.76 -14.98 6.91
N GLU A 25 -9.66 -15.15 7.64
CA GLU A 25 -8.45 -15.82 7.12
C GLU A 25 -8.64 -17.34 6.94
N ASP A 26 -9.69 -17.95 7.49
CA ASP A 26 -10.05 -19.35 7.21
C ASP A 26 -10.50 -19.53 5.73
N PHE A 27 -11.11 -18.52 5.14
CA PHE A 27 -11.52 -18.46 3.72
C PHE A 27 -11.30 -17.04 3.19
N PRO A 28 -10.05 -16.66 2.91
CA PRO A 28 -9.73 -15.27 2.65
C PRO A 28 -10.31 -14.80 1.30
N PRO A 29 -11.17 -13.78 1.30
CA PRO A 29 -11.86 -13.31 0.09
C PRO A 29 -10.92 -12.72 -0.95
N TYR A 30 -9.67 -12.51 -0.62
CA TYR A 30 -8.65 -11.95 -1.52
C TYR A 30 -7.83 -13.01 -2.27
N GLU A 31 -8.02 -14.31 -2.01
CA GLU A 31 -7.28 -15.38 -2.74
C GLU A 31 -7.49 -15.27 -4.24
N LEU A 32 -8.73 -15.14 -4.69
CA LEU A 32 -9.05 -14.95 -6.11
C LEU A 32 -8.33 -13.75 -6.73
N ASN A 33 -8.08 -12.72 -5.96
CA ASN A 33 -7.34 -11.55 -6.44
C ASN A 33 -5.84 -11.84 -6.55
N ILE A 34 -5.29 -12.69 -5.68
CA ILE A 34 -3.89 -13.13 -5.78
C ILE A 34 -3.70 -13.99 -7.03
N ASP A 35 -4.59 -14.96 -7.27
CA ASP A 35 -4.56 -15.82 -8.46
C ASP A 35 -4.70 -15.00 -9.74
N GLN A 36 -5.64 -14.07 -9.78
CA GLN A 36 -5.80 -13.13 -10.90
C GLN A 36 -4.56 -12.26 -11.09
N GLY A 37 -3.93 -11.85 -9.99
CA GLY A 37 -2.69 -11.09 -10.00
C GLY A 37 -1.52 -11.89 -10.58
N GLU A 38 -1.43 -13.18 -10.26
CA GLU A 38 -0.44 -14.10 -10.83
C GLU A 38 -0.63 -14.27 -12.33
N GLU A 39 -1.87 -14.51 -12.78
CA GLU A 39 -2.19 -14.61 -14.21
C GLU A 39 -1.77 -13.34 -14.96
N LEU A 40 -2.19 -12.17 -14.46
CA LEU A 40 -1.85 -10.88 -15.05
C LEU A 40 -0.34 -10.60 -15.05
N PHE A 41 0.36 -11.00 -14.00
CA PHE A 41 1.80 -10.81 -13.87
C PHE A 41 2.58 -11.63 -14.91
N ASN A 42 2.12 -12.85 -15.19
CA ASN A 42 2.74 -13.77 -16.15
C ASN A 42 2.26 -13.55 -17.59
N GLN A 43 1.18 -12.78 -17.78
CA GLN A 43 0.63 -12.50 -19.11
C GLN A 43 1.63 -11.67 -19.94
N PRO A 44 2.00 -12.13 -21.15
CA PRO A 44 2.92 -11.37 -22.01
C PRO A 44 2.30 -10.04 -22.45
N PHE A 45 3.12 -8.99 -22.46
CA PHE A 45 2.82 -7.75 -23.15
C PHE A 45 2.82 -7.96 -24.68
N LYS A 46 2.36 -6.98 -25.44
CA LYS A 46 2.33 -7.05 -26.92
C LYS A 46 3.69 -7.32 -27.56
N ASN A 47 4.77 -6.94 -26.90
CA ASN A 47 6.15 -7.18 -27.35
C ASN A 47 6.73 -8.53 -26.90
N GLY A 48 5.95 -9.38 -26.23
CA GLY A 48 6.36 -10.70 -25.72
C GLY A 48 7.05 -10.69 -24.35
N ASN A 49 7.41 -9.52 -23.79
CA ASN A 49 7.94 -9.42 -22.43
C ASN A 49 6.84 -9.64 -21.39
N THR A 50 7.24 -9.90 -20.14
CA THR A 50 6.35 -9.95 -18.97
C THR A 50 6.83 -8.97 -17.89
N TYR A 51 6.08 -8.84 -16.81
CA TYR A 51 6.53 -8.04 -15.65
C TYR A 51 7.85 -8.53 -15.07
N ALA A 52 8.13 -9.84 -15.14
CA ALA A 52 9.40 -10.42 -14.67
C ALA A 52 10.65 -9.75 -15.27
N THR A 53 10.56 -9.21 -16.49
CA THR A 53 11.68 -8.51 -17.14
C THR A 53 11.96 -7.11 -16.59
N CYS A 54 11.08 -6.58 -15.77
CA CYS A 54 11.16 -5.21 -15.24
C CYS A 54 11.68 -5.12 -13.81
N PHE A 55 11.66 -6.22 -13.08
CA PHE A 55 11.94 -6.25 -11.66
C PHE A 55 13.13 -7.15 -11.32
N GLU A 56 13.86 -6.80 -10.28
CA GLU A 56 14.84 -7.69 -9.68
C GLU A 56 14.19 -9.02 -9.28
N ASN A 57 14.97 -10.07 -9.24
CA ASN A 57 14.49 -11.43 -8.92
C ASN A 57 13.19 -11.80 -9.65
N SER A 58 13.08 -11.36 -10.91
CA SER A 58 11.88 -11.58 -11.75
C SER A 58 10.56 -11.11 -11.09
N GLY A 59 10.64 -10.18 -10.16
CA GLY A 59 9.49 -9.63 -9.43
C GLY A 59 9.00 -10.46 -8.24
N ILE A 60 9.69 -11.53 -7.92
CA ILE A 60 9.33 -12.43 -6.81
C ILE A 60 10.06 -11.99 -5.54
N GLY A 61 9.32 -11.82 -4.45
CA GLY A 61 9.91 -11.46 -3.15
C GLY A 61 10.53 -10.06 -3.11
N VAL A 62 9.98 -9.08 -3.83
CA VAL A 62 10.54 -7.73 -3.95
C VAL A 62 9.69 -6.63 -3.27
N ARG A 63 8.44 -6.95 -2.84
CA ARG A 63 7.52 -5.95 -2.29
C ARG A 63 8.08 -5.19 -1.09
N GLN A 64 8.86 -5.85 -0.24
CA GLN A 64 9.45 -5.27 0.97
C GLN A 64 10.49 -4.17 0.69
N ASN A 65 10.99 -4.08 -0.54
CA ASN A 65 11.94 -3.04 -0.96
C ASN A 65 11.25 -1.72 -1.36
N TYR A 66 9.92 -1.69 -1.38
CA TYR A 66 9.13 -0.53 -1.78
C TYR A 66 8.39 0.11 -0.58
N PRO A 67 8.26 1.47 -0.58
CA PRO A 67 8.82 2.39 -1.56
C PRO A 67 10.33 2.58 -1.37
N TYR A 68 11.02 3.00 -2.41
CA TYR A 68 12.40 3.49 -2.31
C TYR A 68 12.53 4.87 -3.00
N PHE A 69 13.59 5.60 -2.71
CA PHE A 69 13.91 6.82 -3.44
C PHE A 69 14.85 6.49 -4.60
N ASP A 70 14.41 6.78 -5.80
CA ASP A 70 15.18 6.61 -7.02
C ASP A 70 16.01 7.89 -7.28
N GLU A 71 17.29 7.84 -6.95
CA GLU A 71 18.21 8.97 -7.13
C GLU A 71 18.43 9.36 -8.60
N SER A 72 18.19 8.43 -9.53
CA SER A 72 18.34 8.72 -10.97
C SER A 72 17.21 9.58 -11.51
N THR A 73 16.03 9.50 -10.93
CA THR A 73 14.83 10.26 -11.32
C THR A 73 14.40 11.28 -10.27
N ASN A 74 15.06 11.32 -9.12
CA ASN A 74 14.70 12.13 -7.95
C ASN A 74 13.22 11.94 -7.53
N GLN A 75 12.77 10.68 -7.51
CA GLN A 75 11.36 10.36 -7.20
C GLN A 75 11.23 9.21 -6.22
N VAL A 76 10.20 9.28 -5.39
CA VAL A 76 9.77 8.12 -4.58
C VAL A 76 9.13 7.09 -5.50
N MET A 77 9.74 5.91 -5.60
CA MET A 77 9.27 4.80 -6.40
C MET A 77 8.41 3.87 -5.53
N THR A 78 7.10 3.89 -5.74
CA THR A 78 6.19 2.90 -5.15
C THR A 78 6.12 1.66 -6.04
N LEU A 79 5.67 0.52 -5.49
CA LEU A 79 5.49 -0.70 -6.30
C LEU A 79 4.52 -0.45 -7.45
N GLU A 80 3.41 0.25 -7.20
CA GLU A 80 2.40 0.56 -8.21
C GLU A 80 2.95 1.47 -9.32
N LEU A 81 3.83 2.43 -8.97
CA LEU A 81 4.52 3.25 -9.95
C LEU A 81 5.47 2.42 -10.81
N ALA A 82 6.24 1.50 -10.18
CA ALA A 82 7.14 0.58 -10.88
C ALA A 82 6.37 -0.34 -11.84
N ILE A 83 5.22 -0.88 -11.42
CA ILE A 83 4.32 -1.68 -12.29
C ILE A 83 3.89 -0.85 -13.51
N ASN A 84 3.44 0.38 -13.31
CA ASN A 84 3.03 1.25 -14.41
C ASN A 84 4.19 1.69 -15.30
N ASN A 85 5.38 1.88 -14.75
CA ASN A 85 6.58 2.16 -15.54
C ASN A 85 6.99 0.95 -16.39
N CYS A 86 6.85 -0.27 -15.86
CA CYS A 86 7.04 -1.49 -16.63
C CYS A 86 6.07 -1.54 -17.82
N ARG A 87 4.78 -1.32 -17.58
CA ARG A 87 3.75 -1.27 -18.65
C ARG A 87 4.10 -0.27 -19.74
N LYS A 88 4.41 0.97 -19.34
CA LYS A 88 4.76 2.04 -20.30
C LYS A 88 5.97 1.67 -21.16
N ARG A 89 7.03 1.11 -20.56
CA ARG A 89 8.23 0.65 -21.30
C ARG A 89 7.93 -0.45 -22.31
N ASN A 90 6.89 -1.26 -22.05
CA ASN A 90 6.44 -2.32 -22.95
C ASN A 90 5.27 -1.92 -23.86
N GLY A 91 4.99 -0.61 -24.00
CA GLY A 91 3.96 -0.09 -24.91
C GLY A 91 2.51 -0.27 -24.42
N GLU A 92 2.33 -0.59 -23.14
CA GLU A 92 1.01 -0.79 -22.56
C GLU A 92 0.50 0.47 -21.85
N LYS A 93 -0.83 0.62 -21.80
CA LYS A 93 -1.46 1.70 -21.03
C LYS A 93 -1.28 1.46 -19.52
N PRO A 94 -0.98 2.51 -18.74
CA PRO A 94 -0.91 2.40 -17.28
C PRO A 94 -2.28 2.05 -16.70
N PHE A 95 -2.25 1.31 -15.58
CA PHE A 95 -3.44 1.09 -14.76
C PHE A 95 -3.76 2.29 -13.87
N SER A 96 -5.02 2.44 -13.49
CA SER A 96 -5.42 3.45 -12.51
C SER A 96 -4.86 3.10 -11.12
N TYR A 97 -4.39 4.12 -10.40
CA TYR A 97 -3.97 3.97 -9.00
C TYR A 97 -5.15 3.93 -8.02
N TYR A 98 -6.35 4.34 -8.45
CA TYR A 98 -7.48 4.66 -7.56
C TYR A 98 -8.74 3.81 -7.80
N LYS A 99 -8.65 2.76 -8.60
CA LYS A 99 -9.84 1.98 -8.98
C LYS A 99 -9.78 0.50 -8.59
N GLY A 100 -8.75 0.07 -7.88
CA GLY A 100 -8.54 -1.37 -7.66
C GLY A 100 -8.30 -2.14 -8.97
N GLY A 101 -8.79 -3.39 -9.05
CA GLY A 101 -8.63 -4.24 -10.23
C GLY A 101 -7.18 -4.60 -10.52
N PRO A 102 -6.75 -4.65 -11.80
CA PRO A 102 -5.45 -5.22 -12.18
C PRO A 102 -4.24 -4.65 -11.43
N MET A 103 -4.26 -3.36 -11.06
CA MET A 103 -3.19 -2.78 -10.26
C MET A 103 -3.13 -3.39 -8.86
N ALA A 104 -4.29 -3.51 -8.20
CA ALA A 104 -4.35 -4.07 -6.86
C ALA A 104 -4.05 -5.58 -6.87
N ASP A 105 -4.52 -6.31 -7.89
CA ASP A 105 -4.33 -7.75 -8.01
C ASP A 105 -2.86 -8.11 -8.23
N ILE A 106 -2.17 -7.44 -9.17
CA ILE A 106 -0.72 -7.64 -9.38
C ILE A 106 0.08 -7.24 -8.13
N SER A 107 -0.26 -6.10 -7.51
CA SER A 107 0.40 -5.68 -6.28
C SER A 107 0.19 -6.69 -5.14
N ALA A 108 -0.99 -7.33 -5.06
CA ALA A 108 -1.29 -8.36 -4.08
C ALA A 108 -0.49 -9.64 -4.33
N TYR A 109 -0.39 -10.10 -5.57
CA TYR A 109 0.46 -11.23 -5.93
C TYR A 109 1.92 -10.99 -5.55
N MET A 110 2.48 -9.83 -5.94
CA MET A 110 3.86 -9.46 -5.58
C MET A 110 4.06 -9.34 -4.07
N ALA A 111 3.05 -8.87 -3.32
CA ALA A 111 3.07 -8.84 -1.87
C ALA A 111 3.00 -10.25 -1.27
N TYR A 112 2.17 -11.12 -1.83
CA TYR A 112 2.06 -12.51 -1.42
C TYR A 112 3.38 -13.26 -1.57
N THR A 113 4.08 -13.10 -2.69
CA THR A 113 5.41 -13.69 -2.90
C THR A 113 6.48 -13.16 -1.95
N SER A 114 6.21 -12.03 -1.28
CA SER A 114 7.10 -11.40 -0.31
C SER A 114 6.76 -11.73 1.16
N ARG A 115 5.78 -12.61 1.40
CA ARG A 115 5.38 -12.99 2.77
C ARG A 115 6.56 -13.52 3.57
N GLY A 116 6.67 -13.09 4.82
CA GLY A 116 7.78 -13.44 5.71
C GLY A 116 9.03 -12.57 5.56
N ASN A 117 9.19 -11.82 4.46
CA ASN A 117 10.28 -10.88 4.31
C ASN A 117 10.03 -9.62 5.16
N LYS A 118 11.09 -9.12 5.78
CA LYS A 118 11.03 -7.85 6.52
C LYS A 118 11.13 -6.68 5.55
N PHE A 119 10.36 -5.62 5.82
CA PHE A 119 10.51 -4.37 5.09
C PHE A 119 11.92 -3.81 5.31
N ASP A 120 12.60 -3.48 4.19
CA ASP A 120 13.96 -2.94 4.17
C ASP A 120 14.00 -1.59 3.44
N VAL A 121 13.02 -0.74 3.75
CA VAL A 121 12.96 0.62 3.20
C VAL A 121 13.97 1.50 3.88
N LYS A 122 14.87 2.09 3.08
CA LYS A 122 15.90 3.01 3.54
C LYS A 122 15.71 4.37 2.90
N ILE A 123 16.04 5.41 3.66
CA ILE A 123 16.13 6.77 3.12
C ILE A 123 17.60 6.97 2.76
N PRO A 124 17.94 7.15 1.47
CA PRO A 124 19.32 7.45 1.07
C PRO A 124 19.84 8.71 1.75
N ASN A 125 21.15 8.77 1.94
CA ASN A 125 21.80 9.95 2.51
C ASN A 125 22.08 11.00 1.42
N SER A 126 21.03 11.39 0.70
CA SER A 126 21.05 12.49 -0.27
C SER A 126 20.07 13.58 0.17
N MET A 127 20.32 14.82 -0.21
CA MET A 127 19.45 15.94 0.16
C MET A 127 18.04 15.75 -0.40
N GLU A 128 17.93 15.31 -1.65
CA GLU A 128 16.68 15.10 -2.37
C GLU A 128 15.83 14.00 -1.71
N ALA A 129 16.45 12.92 -1.24
CA ALA A 129 15.77 11.85 -0.52
C ALA A 129 15.26 12.33 0.85
N LEU A 130 16.07 13.09 1.56
CA LEU A 130 15.70 13.68 2.84
C LEU A 130 14.58 14.70 2.68
N ASP A 131 14.64 15.55 1.66
CA ASP A 131 13.59 16.52 1.33
C ASP A 131 12.27 15.81 1.01
N ALA A 132 12.30 14.73 0.24
CA ALA A 132 11.12 13.92 -0.05
C ALA A 132 10.51 13.31 1.22
N TYR A 133 11.37 12.79 2.12
CA TYR A 133 10.93 12.25 3.41
C TYR A 133 10.30 13.33 4.29
N GLU A 134 10.97 14.48 4.47
CA GLU A 134 10.45 15.57 5.29
C GLU A 134 9.17 16.20 4.70
N ALA A 135 9.05 16.26 3.37
CA ALA A 135 7.81 16.66 2.71
C ALA A 135 6.65 15.70 3.04
N GLY A 136 6.89 14.38 2.96
CA GLY A 136 5.91 13.36 3.34
C GLY A 136 5.52 13.45 4.82
N LYS A 137 6.51 13.59 5.70
CA LYS A 137 6.30 13.78 7.14
C LYS A 137 5.50 15.06 7.43
N LYS A 138 5.85 16.16 6.80
CA LYS A 138 5.11 17.43 6.92
C LYS A 138 3.65 17.25 6.50
N LEU A 139 3.40 16.59 5.35
CA LEU A 139 2.04 16.33 4.89
C LEU A 139 1.26 15.47 5.88
N TYR A 140 1.90 14.45 6.46
CA TYR A 140 1.27 13.54 7.43
C TYR A 140 0.72 14.25 8.67
N PHE A 141 1.40 15.31 9.12
CA PHE A 141 1.02 16.13 10.27
C PHE A 141 0.26 17.42 9.88
N THR A 142 0.14 17.75 8.60
CA THR A 142 -0.58 18.94 8.14
C THR A 142 -2.07 18.67 8.08
N LYS A 143 -2.84 19.54 8.70
CA LYS A 143 -4.31 19.53 8.63
C LYS A 143 -4.78 20.01 7.28
N VAL A 144 -5.67 19.23 6.65
CA VAL A 144 -6.17 19.50 5.30
C VAL A 144 -7.69 19.34 5.22
N GLY A 145 -8.26 19.84 4.14
CA GLY A 145 -9.68 19.74 3.84
C GLY A 145 -10.58 20.61 4.74
N GLN A 146 -11.87 20.60 4.42
CA GLN A 146 -12.86 21.40 5.15
C GLN A 146 -13.03 20.96 6.61
N LEU A 147 -12.75 19.67 6.90
CA LEU A 147 -12.84 19.15 8.26
C LEU A 147 -11.56 19.38 9.07
N ASN A 148 -10.51 19.91 8.44
CA ASN A 148 -9.26 20.31 9.10
C ASN A 148 -8.60 19.17 9.90
N PHE A 149 -8.46 17.97 9.30
CA PHE A 149 -7.79 16.83 9.89
C PHE A 149 -6.49 16.50 9.15
N SER A 150 -5.50 16.03 9.90
CA SER A 150 -4.28 15.44 9.39
C SER A 150 -4.35 13.90 9.45
N CYS A 151 -3.41 13.22 8.79
CA CYS A 151 -3.25 11.77 8.97
C CYS A 151 -2.94 11.44 10.43
N ALA A 152 -2.10 12.24 11.08
CA ALA A 152 -1.70 12.08 12.46
C ALA A 152 -2.88 12.22 13.44
N ASP A 153 -3.88 13.06 13.16
CA ASP A 153 -5.04 13.18 14.04
C ASP A 153 -5.73 11.81 14.25
N CYS A 154 -5.84 10.99 13.20
CA CYS A 154 -6.44 9.67 13.29
C CYS A 154 -5.43 8.58 13.69
N HIS A 155 -4.23 8.59 13.08
CA HIS A 155 -3.28 7.48 13.14
C HIS A 155 -2.16 7.63 14.17
N VAL A 156 -2.13 8.74 14.93
CA VAL A 156 -1.24 8.97 16.07
C VAL A 156 -2.05 9.35 17.31
N TYR A 157 -2.81 10.45 17.23
CA TYR A 157 -3.45 11.03 18.41
C TYR A 157 -4.76 10.34 18.82
N GLN A 158 -5.51 9.76 17.86
CA GLN A 158 -6.79 9.09 18.09
C GLN A 158 -6.73 7.59 17.77
N THR A 159 -5.54 7.03 17.74
CA THR A 159 -5.36 5.58 17.55
C THR A 159 -6.12 4.80 18.63
N GLY A 160 -6.89 3.81 18.21
CA GLY A 160 -7.70 2.97 19.11
C GLY A 160 -9.02 3.59 19.56
N SER A 161 -9.26 4.87 19.28
CA SER A 161 -10.55 5.50 19.57
C SER A 161 -11.60 5.15 18.52
N LYS A 162 -12.86 4.97 18.93
CA LYS A 162 -13.93 4.71 17.96
C LYS A 162 -14.28 5.99 17.20
N LEU A 163 -14.10 5.98 15.88
CA LEU A 163 -14.60 6.99 14.96
C LEU A 163 -15.77 6.38 14.17
N ARG A 164 -16.98 6.50 14.70
CA ARG A 164 -18.16 5.76 14.25
C ARG A 164 -17.91 4.23 14.38
N ALA A 165 -18.01 3.48 13.29
CA ALA A 165 -17.72 2.03 13.27
C ALA A 165 -16.24 1.70 13.03
N ASP A 166 -15.42 2.68 12.66
CA ASP A 166 -14.00 2.47 12.36
C ASP A 166 -13.14 2.76 13.61
N ILE A 167 -12.10 1.95 13.81
CA ILE A 167 -11.05 2.21 14.80
C ILE A 167 -9.77 2.51 14.02
N PRO A 168 -9.21 3.74 14.11
CA PRO A 168 -7.95 4.07 13.46
C PRO A 168 -6.81 3.19 13.98
N SER A 169 -6.13 2.53 13.06
CA SER A 169 -4.92 1.78 13.38
C SER A 169 -3.73 2.71 13.66
N PRO A 170 -2.73 2.27 14.41
CA PRO A 170 -1.46 2.97 14.52
C PRO A 170 -0.85 3.24 13.15
N GLY A 171 -0.22 4.42 12.97
CA GLY A 171 0.48 4.76 11.72
C GLY A 171 1.70 3.88 11.44
N ILE A 172 2.33 3.38 12.51
CA ILE A 172 3.48 2.47 12.44
C ILE A 172 3.05 1.16 11.74
N GLY A 173 3.81 0.74 10.73
CA GLY A 173 3.52 -0.47 9.96
C GLY A 173 2.33 -0.34 8.99
N HIS A 174 1.63 0.78 8.97
CA HIS A 174 0.40 0.96 8.21
C HIS A 174 0.57 0.68 6.70
N SER A 175 1.66 1.16 6.11
CA SER A 175 1.96 0.95 4.69
C SER A 175 2.30 -0.50 4.33
N THR A 176 2.68 -1.32 5.31
CA THR A 176 3.03 -2.74 5.07
C THR A 176 1.80 -3.62 4.82
N HIS A 177 0.60 -3.15 5.18
CA HIS A 177 -0.66 -3.89 5.04
C HIS A 177 -1.33 -3.75 3.67
N PHE A 178 -0.74 -2.98 2.74
CA PHE A 178 -1.33 -2.75 1.43
C PHE A 178 -0.60 -3.50 0.31
N PRO A 179 -1.37 -3.96 -0.71
CA PRO A 179 -2.82 -3.81 -0.87
C PRO A 179 -3.57 -4.62 0.19
N ALA A 180 -4.74 -4.13 0.59
CA ALA A 180 -5.56 -4.76 1.62
C ALA A 180 -6.98 -5.00 1.12
N TYR A 181 -7.56 -6.16 1.47
CA TYR A 181 -8.98 -6.39 1.25
C TYR A 181 -9.80 -5.55 2.22
N ARG A 182 -10.77 -4.83 1.70
CA ARG A 182 -11.67 -4.00 2.49
C ARG A 182 -13.11 -4.45 2.29
N SER A 183 -13.70 -5.03 3.34
CA SER A 183 -15.06 -5.55 3.32
C SER A 183 -16.08 -4.51 2.86
N GLY A 184 -15.95 -3.25 3.29
CA GLY A 184 -16.83 -2.15 2.86
C GLY A 184 -16.69 -1.76 1.38
N ALA A 185 -15.62 -2.19 0.70
CA ALA A 185 -15.43 -2.01 -0.73
C ALA A 185 -15.66 -3.30 -1.52
N GLY A 186 -15.70 -4.45 -0.82
CA GLY A 186 -15.82 -5.79 -1.43
C GLY A 186 -14.65 -6.17 -2.34
N ARG A 187 -13.47 -5.58 -2.15
CA ARG A 187 -12.30 -5.78 -3.02
C ARG A 187 -10.99 -5.35 -2.39
N LEU A 188 -9.89 -5.66 -3.08
CA LEU A 188 -8.57 -5.12 -2.76
C LEU A 188 -8.49 -3.61 -3.05
N VAL A 189 -7.78 -2.91 -2.18
CA VAL A 189 -7.54 -1.47 -2.23
C VAL A 189 -6.04 -1.22 -2.10
N THR A 190 -5.46 -0.44 -3.01
CA THR A 190 -4.06 0.00 -2.92
C THR A 190 -3.88 1.09 -1.86
N LEU A 191 -2.64 1.34 -1.44
CA LEU A 191 -2.35 2.45 -0.53
C LEU A 191 -2.65 3.82 -1.17
N HIS A 192 -2.43 3.97 -2.47
CA HIS A 192 -2.79 5.18 -3.22
C HIS A 192 -4.30 5.46 -3.16
N GLU A 193 -5.10 4.45 -3.41
CA GLU A 193 -6.56 4.57 -3.31
C GLU A 193 -7.00 4.87 -1.86
N ARG A 194 -6.33 4.27 -0.88
CA ARG A 194 -6.61 4.54 0.54
C ARG A 194 -6.33 5.98 0.91
N PHE A 195 -5.22 6.55 0.46
CA PHE A 195 -4.91 7.97 0.69
C PHE A 195 -5.96 8.89 0.06
N ALA A 196 -6.31 8.66 -1.21
CA ALA A 196 -7.38 9.40 -1.86
C ALA A 196 -8.71 9.31 -1.09
N GLY A 197 -9.06 8.11 -0.62
CA GLY A 197 -10.26 7.89 0.21
C GLY A 197 -10.22 8.65 1.53
N CYS A 198 -9.06 8.74 2.20
CA CYS A 198 -8.90 9.51 3.44
C CYS A 198 -9.02 11.01 3.17
N LEU A 199 -8.38 11.53 2.11
CA LEU A 199 -8.48 12.93 1.71
C LEU A 199 -9.94 13.32 1.40
N ASN A 200 -10.66 12.49 0.66
CA ASN A 200 -12.08 12.70 0.39
C ASN A 200 -12.93 12.74 1.68
N ARG A 201 -12.63 11.88 2.67
CA ARG A 201 -13.36 11.85 3.95
C ARG A 201 -13.20 13.13 4.74
N VAL A 202 -12.06 13.79 4.66
CA VAL A 202 -11.82 15.10 5.29
C VAL A 202 -12.18 16.29 4.39
N ARG A 203 -12.81 15.98 3.24
CA ARG A 203 -13.21 16.97 2.22
C ARG A 203 -12.02 17.79 1.69
N ALA A 204 -10.88 17.18 1.59
CA ALA A 204 -9.75 17.69 0.81
C ALA A 204 -9.86 17.16 -0.64
N LYS A 205 -9.24 17.87 -1.58
CA LYS A 205 -9.02 17.32 -2.92
C LYS A 205 -7.84 16.34 -2.83
N PRO A 206 -7.99 15.09 -3.31
CA PRO A 206 -6.90 14.16 -3.41
C PRO A 206 -5.89 14.56 -4.49
#